data_9b58d43e0aa32e67e4cfc1d0f3e6dcf1
#
_entry.id   9b58d43e0aa32e67e4cfc1d0f3e6dcf1
#
_cell.length_a   1.000
_cell.length_b   1.000
_cell.length_c   1.000
_cell.angle_alpha   90.00
_cell.angle_beta   90.00
_cell.angle_gamma   90.00
#
_symmetry.space_group_name_H-M   'P 1'
#
loop_
_entity.id
_entity.type
_entity.pdbx_description
1 polymer ?
#
loop_
_entity_poly.entity_id
_entity_poly.type
_entity_poly.pdbx_seq_one_letter_code
_entity_poly.pdbx_strand_id
1 'polypeptide(L)'
;MMCQATGSQDPFKVPLTKPLKIIVLAASSDIGGYLVEHYVRQGAEVVGTYRSWTPKVAELQKLGVRLFPVDIKSSEQVASFTEQLVASEFSWDTFISAVGLLDPIDSFFSTNFDAWEGSVITNSTSQLRVLHAVHGLRALSGLSKVLFFAGGGTNGPFDNYSAYCLGKLALIKMTELLDNEYPDLQVSIIGTGWVNTKIHLQTLAAGDSAGPNFDTTRQFMSSSEPTGSSLETVAECVDWCLSAPRSAVGGRNFSLVHDKWRQPQFIEELISNPNSYKLRRFE
;
A
#
# COMPACT_ATOMS: atom_id res chain seq x y z
N MET A 1 23.28 -32.78 28.58
CA MET A 1 23.73 -31.59 27.78
C MET A 1 22.52 -31.07 27.03
N MET A 2 21.88 -30.04 27.56
CA MET A 2 20.73 -29.38 26.90
C MET A 2 21.28 -28.34 25.94
N CYS A 3 20.97 -28.49 24.65
CA CYS A 3 21.28 -27.51 23.61
C CYS A 3 20.32 -26.34 23.78
N GLN A 4 20.80 -25.18 24.18
CA GLN A 4 20.03 -23.94 24.18
C GLN A 4 19.88 -23.48 22.73
N ALA A 5 18.63 -23.35 22.25
CA ALA A 5 18.31 -22.74 21.00
C ALA A 5 18.60 -21.22 21.13
N THR A 6 19.62 -20.75 20.43
CA THR A 6 19.88 -19.31 20.23
C THR A 6 18.82 -18.76 19.32
N GLY A 7 17.85 -18.02 19.86
CA GLY A 7 16.90 -17.26 19.08
C GLY A 7 17.64 -16.26 18.18
N SER A 8 17.45 -16.34 16.88
CA SER A 8 17.92 -15.35 15.93
C SER A 8 17.22 -14.02 16.24
N GLN A 9 17.96 -13.04 16.74
CA GLN A 9 17.49 -11.68 16.85
C GLN A 9 17.33 -11.13 15.42
N ASP A 10 16.12 -10.77 15.07
CA ASP A 10 15.80 -10.07 13.83
C ASP A 10 16.53 -8.71 13.86
N PRO A 11 17.49 -8.46 12.93
CA PRO A 11 18.30 -7.24 12.94
C PRO A 11 17.50 -5.95 12.70
N PHE A 12 16.20 -6.05 12.35
CA PHE A 12 15.31 -4.93 12.10
C PHE A 12 14.38 -4.59 13.28
N LYS A 13 14.42 -5.33 14.39
CA LYS A 13 13.67 -4.99 15.62
C LYS A 13 14.40 -3.94 16.43
N VAL A 14 14.20 -2.68 16.10
CA VAL A 14 14.52 -1.56 17.01
C VAL A 14 13.35 -1.44 18.02
N PRO A 15 13.59 -1.51 19.34
CA PRO A 15 12.55 -1.27 20.32
C PRO A 15 12.06 0.19 20.16
N LEU A 16 10.80 0.37 19.76
CA LEU A 16 10.19 1.68 19.64
C LEU A 16 10.06 2.26 21.05
N THR A 17 10.63 3.41 21.31
CA THR A 17 10.52 4.15 22.58
C THR A 17 9.13 4.75 22.79
N LYS A 18 8.32 4.82 21.71
CA LYS A 18 6.90 5.18 21.71
C LYS A 18 6.15 4.27 20.76
N PRO A 19 4.85 3.94 21.02
CA PRO A 19 4.01 3.25 20.05
C PRO A 19 3.94 4.05 18.75
N LEU A 20 4.16 3.38 17.61
CA LEU A 20 3.91 3.98 16.29
C LEU A 20 2.44 4.34 16.17
N LYS A 21 2.15 5.48 15.56
CA LYS A 21 0.79 5.92 15.24
C LYS A 21 0.60 5.85 13.73
N ILE A 22 -0.31 4.99 13.30
CA ILE A 22 -0.45 4.62 11.90
C ILE A 22 -1.85 4.92 11.38
N ILE A 23 -1.94 5.56 10.21
CA ILE A 23 -3.18 5.64 9.42
C ILE A 23 -3.11 4.57 8.33
N VAL A 24 -4.14 3.71 8.22
CA VAL A 24 -4.26 2.71 7.15
C VAL A 24 -5.53 2.98 6.35
N LEU A 25 -5.39 3.37 5.08
CA LEU A 25 -6.53 3.46 4.16
C LEU A 25 -6.89 2.07 3.63
N ALA A 26 -8.19 1.85 3.44
CA ALA A 26 -8.76 0.56 3.06
C ALA A 26 -8.41 -0.58 4.04
N ALA A 27 -8.52 -0.31 5.35
CA ALA A 27 -8.30 -1.28 6.42
C ALA A 27 -9.21 -2.54 6.31
N SER A 28 -10.31 -2.48 5.55
CA SER A 28 -11.17 -3.63 5.27
C SER A 28 -10.72 -4.48 4.07
N SER A 29 -9.66 -4.08 3.35
CA SER A 29 -9.05 -4.89 2.30
C SER A 29 -8.19 -6.00 2.93
N ASP A 30 -7.81 -7.01 2.12
CA ASP A 30 -7.03 -8.13 2.64
C ASP A 30 -5.64 -7.68 3.09
N ILE A 31 -4.93 -6.90 2.26
CA ILE A 31 -3.62 -6.34 2.62
C ILE A 31 -3.77 -5.31 3.76
N GLY A 32 -4.71 -4.36 3.64
CA GLY A 32 -4.90 -3.35 4.68
C GLY A 32 -5.27 -3.95 6.03
N GLY A 33 -6.21 -4.91 6.05
CA GLY A 33 -6.61 -5.61 7.28
C GLY A 33 -5.47 -6.38 7.92
N TYR A 34 -4.67 -7.09 7.11
CA TYR A 34 -3.50 -7.81 7.62
C TYR A 34 -2.47 -6.86 8.23
N LEU A 35 -2.17 -5.74 7.56
CA LEU A 35 -1.23 -4.74 8.09
C LEU A 35 -1.73 -4.09 9.39
N VAL A 36 -3.05 -3.80 9.49
CA VAL A 36 -3.64 -3.32 10.74
C VAL A 36 -3.39 -4.32 11.87
N GLU A 37 -3.71 -5.61 11.67
CA GLU A 37 -3.47 -6.64 12.68
C GLU A 37 -1.99 -6.79 13.02
N HIS A 38 -1.11 -6.75 12.01
CA HIS A 38 0.33 -6.84 12.17
C HIS A 38 0.86 -5.74 13.10
N TYR A 39 0.50 -4.48 12.85
CA TYR A 39 0.96 -3.36 13.65
C TYR A 39 0.31 -3.27 15.04
N VAL A 40 -0.95 -3.63 15.17
CA VAL A 40 -1.61 -3.72 16.48
C VAL A 40 -0.92 -4.75 17.38
N ARG A 41 -0.56 -5.93 16.83
CA ARG A 41 0.21 -6.94 17.58
C ARG A 41 1.60 -6.45 18.02
N GLN A 42 2.18 -5.49 17.30
CA GLN A 42 3.44 -4.83 17.67
C GLN A 42 3.25 -3.65 18.63
N GLY A 43 2.02 -3.36 19.08
CA GLY A 43 1.71 -2.30 20.02
C GLY A 43 1.53 -0.92 19.39
N ALA A 44 1.38 -0.82 18.07
CA ALA A 44 1.07 0.45 17.41
C ALA A 44 -0.37 0.90 17.69
N GLU A 45 -0.58 2.22 17.76
CA GLU A 45 -1.91 2.83 17.71
C GLU A 45 -2.32 2.98 16.24
N VAL A 46 -3.33 2.24 15.81
CA VAL A 46 -3.77 2.23 14.41
C VAL A 46 -5.14 2.86 14.25
N VAL A 47 -5.24 3.78 13.30
CA VAL A 47 -6.49 4.32 12.77
C VAL A 47 -6.68 3.78 11.35
N GLY A 48 -7.86 3.23 11.05
CA GLY A 48 -8.16 2.68 9.74
C GLY A 48 -9.38 3.32 9.09
N THR A 49 -9.39 3.37 7.74
CA THR A 49 -10.59 3.74 7.00
C THR A 49 -11.16 2.55 6.23
N TYR A 50 -12.47 2.54 6.04
CA TYR A 50 -13.16 1.57 5.19
C TYR A 50 -14.28 2.28 4.43
N ARG A 51 -14.59 1.80 3.21
CA ARG A 51 -15.69 2.35 2.42
C ARG A 51 -17.04 1.72 2.80
N SER A 52 -17.06 0.41 2.91
CA SER A 52 -18.27 -0.37 3.23
C SER A 52 -18.00 -1.27 4.42
N TRP A 53 -19.00 -1.42 5.28
CA TRP A 53 -18.90 -2.33 6.40
C TRP A 53 -18.77 -3.79 5.95
N THR A 54 -17.84 -4.52 6.55
CA THR A 54 -17.57 -5.93 6.26
C THR A 54 -17.27 -6.68 7.57
N PRO A 55 -17.35 -8.03 7.60
CA PRO A 55 -16.92 -8.79 8.78
C PRO A 55 -15.51 -8.45 9.25
N LYS A 56 -14.58 -8.14 8.33
CA LYS A 56 -13.21 -7.70 8.68
C LYS A 56 -13.21 -6.42 9.51
N VAL A 57 -14.10 -5.45 9.24
CA VAL A 57 -14.25 -4.24 10.05
C VAL A 57 -14.59 -4.60 11.50
N ALA A 58 -15.56 -5.52 11.70
CA ALA A 58 -15.95 -5.97 13.04
C ALA A 58 -14.82 -6.70 13.77
N GLU A 59 -14.01 -7.50 13.06
CA GLU A 59 -12.82 -8.17 13.63
C GLU A 59 -11.79 -7.15 14.10
N LEU A 60 -11.47 -6.16 13.28
CA LEU A 60 -10.52 -5.11 13.64
C LEU A 60 -11.00 -4.22 14.79
N GLN A 61 -12.32 -3.94 14.87
CA GLN A 61 -12.90 -3.22 16.00
C GLN A 61 -12.71 -3.98 17.33
N LYS A 62 -12.84 -5.32 17.30
CA LYS A 62 -12.60 -6.16 18.50
C LYS A 62 -11.13 -6.10 18.97
N LEU A 63 -10.19 -5.76 18.09
CA LEU A 63 -8.78 -5.52 18.43
C LEU A 63 -8.52 -4.11 18.98
N GLY A 64 -9.57 -3.29 19.15
CA GLY A 64 -9.45 -1.92 19.65
C GLY A 64 -9.04 -0.89 18.59
N VAL A 65 -9.06 -1.25 17.30
CA VAL A 65 -8.71 -0.33 16.20
C VAL A 65 -9.83 0.70 16.01
N ARG A 66 -9.47 1.97 15.92
CA ARG A 66 -10.40 3.05 15.57
C ARG A 66 -10.61 3.04 14.06
N LEU A 67 -11.83 2.74 13.62
CA LEU A 67 -12.19 2.59 12.22
C LEU A 67 -13.25 3.60 11.80
N PHE A 68 -13.02 4.27 10.68
CA PHE A 68 -13.86 5.33 10.15
C PHE A 68 -14.45 4.95 8.79
N PRO A 69 -15.77 5.09 8.57
CA PRO A 69 -16.37 4.95 7.26
C PRO A 69 -16.01 6.17 6.41
N VAL A 70 -15.21 5.98 5.36
CA VAL A 70 -14.76 7.07 4.47
C VAL A 70 -14.75 6.59 3.03
N ASP A 71 -15.57 7.20 2.19
CA ASP A 71 -15.35 7.19 0.75
C ASP A 71 -14.28 8.26 0.42
N ILE A 72 -13.09 7.81 0.09
CA ILE A 72 -11.95 8.69 -0.21
C ILE A 72 -12.17 9.58 -1.45
N LYS A 73 -13.23 9.33 -2.24
CA LYS A 73 -13.65 10.21 -3.34
C LYS A 73 -14.44 11.42 -2.85
N SER A 74 -15.15 11.30 -1.71
CA SER A 74 -15.92 12.40 -1.13
C SER A 74 -15.02 13.34 -0.33
N SER A 75 -14.95 14.59 -0.77
CA SER A 75 -14.24 15.66 -0.04
C SER A 75 -14.84 15.91 1.35
N GLU A 76 -16.17 15.80 1.48
CA GLU A 76 -16.85 16.01 2.75
C GLU A 76 -16.51 14.91 3.76
N GLN A 77 -16.50 13.63 3.32
CA GLN A 77 -16.16 12.53 4.22
C GLN A 77 -14.68 12.56 4.63
N VAL A 78 -13.79 12.96 3.71
CA VAL A 78 -12.36 13.15 4.02
C VAL A 78 -12.17 14.30 5.01
N ALA A 79 -12.89 15.42 4.85
CA ALA A 79 -12.85 16.53 5.80
C ALA A 79 -13.35 16.09 7.17
N SER A 80 -14.52 15.44 7.25
CA SER A 80 -15.07 14.92 8.51
C SER A 80 -14.13 13.93 9.21
N PHE A 81 -13.49 13.05 8.46
CA PHE A 81 -12.46 12.15 9.00
C PHE A 81 -11.29 12.94 9.61
N THR A 82 -10.80 13.95 8.90
CA THR A 82 -9.69 14.80 9.40
C THR A 82 -10.08 15.55 10.66
N GLU A 83 -11.30 16.12 10.73
CA GLU A 83 -11.82 16.79 11.91
C GLU A 83 -11.90 15.86 13.13
N GLN A 84 -12.32 14.60 12.93
CA GLN A 84 -12.35 13.60 14.00
C GLN A 84 -10.95 13.24 14.51
N LEU A 85 -9.93 13.20 13.63
CA LEU A 85 -8.54 13.02 14.04
C LEU A 85 -8.04 14.22 14.85
N VAL A 86 -8.34 15.45 14.41
CA VAL A 86 -8.02 16.68 15.16
C VAL A 86 -8.68 16.68 16.54
N ALA A 87 -9.98 16.39 16.61
CA ALA A 87 -10.74 16.37 17.88
C ALA A 87 -10.20 15.31 18.87
N SER A 88 -9.58 14.24 18.37
CA SER A 88 -8.95 13.21 19.19
C SER A 88 -7.46 13.43 19.44
N GLU A 89 -6.91 14.57 19.02
CA GLU A 89 -5.48 14.91 19.12
C GLU A 89 -4.55 13.82 18.54
N PHE A 90 -5.04 13.12 17.49
CA PHE A 90 -4.27 12.06 16.85
C PHE A 90 -3.23 12.65 15.89
N SER A 91 -1.96 12.43 16.18
CA SER A 91 -0.88 12.64 15.21
C SER A 91 -0.41 11.31 14.63
N TRP A 92 0.10 11.29 13.41
CA TRP A 92 0.56 10.05 12.77
C TRP A 92 2.05 10.10 12.42
N ASP A 93 2.71 8.96 12.60
CA ASP A 93 4.10 8.71 12.20
C ASP A 93 4.16 8.04 10.82
N THR A 94 3.15 7.23 10.51
CA THR A 94 3.11 6.43 9.28
C THR A 94 1.73 6.46 8.65
N PHE A 95 1.70 6.65 7.33
CA PHE A 95 0.50 6.59 6.51
C PHE A 95 0.65 5.48 5.48
N ILE A 96 -0.26 4.51 5.47
CA ILE A 96 -0.27 3.38 4.53
C ILE A 96 -1.57 3.39 3.74
N SER A 97 -1.50 3.37 2.41
CA SER A 97 -2.69 3.26 1.57
C SER A 97 -2.73 1.92 0.84
N ALA A 98 -3.60 1.02 1.31
CA ALA A 98 -3.87 -0.28 0.69
C ALA A 98 -5.06 -0.25 -0.30
N VAL A 99 -5.35 0.91 -0.86
CA VAL A 99 -6.44 1.10 -1.83
C VAL A 99 -6.07 0.51 -3.18
N GLY A 100 -6.98 -0.28 -3.75
CA GLY A 100 -6.90 -0.79 -5.11
C GLY A 100 -8.29 -1.12 -5.67
N LEU A 101 -8.51 -0.79 -6.93
CA LEU A 101 -9.74 -1.05 -7.68
C LEU A 101 -9.36 -1.42 -9.11
N LEU A 102 -9.66 -2.66 -9.56
CA LEU A 102 -9.38 -3.10 -10.93
C LEU A 102 -10.46 -2.62 -11.91
N ASP A 103 -11.73 -2.62 -11.47
CA ASP A 103 -12.84 -2.21 -12.33
C ASP A 103 -12.74 -0.74 -12.76
N PRO A 104 -13.20 -0.43 -13.98
CA PRO A 104 -13.70 -1.34 -15.01
C PRO A 104 -12.57 -2.10 -15.71
N ILE A 105 -12.86 -3.35 -16.06
CA ILE A 105 -11.94 -4.23 -16.80
C ILE A 105 -12.53 -4.44 -18.20
N ASP A 106 -11.97 -3.79 -19.18
CA ASP A 106 -12.31 -3.90 -20.60
C ASP A 106 -11.30 -3.14 -21.46
N SER A 107 -11.36 -3.31 -22.79
CA SER A 107 -10.61 -2.47 -23.70
C SER A 107 -11.03 -1.00 -23.57
N PHE A 108 -10.08 -0.09 -23.71
CA PHE A 108 -10.31 1.34 -23.44
C PHE A 108 -11.54 1.92 -24.15
N PHE A 109 -11.72 1.60 -25.44
CA PHE A 109 -12.84 2.13 -26.23
C PHE A 109 -14.19 1.43 -25.99
N SER A 110 -14.19 0.26 -25.31
CA SER A 110 -15.42 -0.43 -24.94
C SER A 110 -15.88 -0.06 -23.51
N THR A 111 -15.01 0.53 -22.73
CA THR A 111 -15.27 0.89 -21.34
C THR A 111 -16.18 2.12 -21.24
N ASN A 112 -17.09 2.15 -20.26
CA ASN A 112 -17.77 3.39 -19.87
C ASN A 112 -16.73 4.38 -19.33
N PHE A 113 -16.61 5.56 -19.93
CA PHE A 113 -15.56 6.51 -19.62
C PHE A 113 -15.66 7.08 -18.19
N ASP A 114 -16.88 7.33 -17.68
CA ASP A 114 -17.07 7.84 -16.31
C ASP A 114 -16.61 6.80 -15.27
N ALA A 115 -16.87 5.51 -15.51
CA ALA A 115 -16.37 4.42 -14.67
C ALA A 115 -14.85 4.30 -14.75
N TRP A 116 -14.29 4.44 -15.97
CA TRP A 116 -12.85 4.44 -16.21
C TRP A 116 -12.16 5.61 -15.47
N GLU A 117 -12.65 6.83 -15.61
CA GLU A 117 -12.14 8.01 -14.90
C GLU A 117 -12.27 7.85 -13.38
N GLY A 118 -13.42 7.36 -12.90
CA GLY A 118 -13.65 7.07 -11.50
C GLY A 118 -12.65 6.05 -10.91
N SER A 119 -12.21 5.08 -11.71
CA SER A 119 -11.16 4.13 -11.34
C SER A 119 -9.79 4.79 -11.27
N VAL A 120 -9.41 5.59 -12.26
CA VAL A 120 -8.16 6.38 -12.23
C VAL A 120 -8.11 7.24 -10.99
N ILE A 121 -9.18 7.99 -10.70
CA ILE A 121 -9.30 8.84 -9.52
C ILE A 121 -9.14 8.03 -8.22
N THR A 122 -9.80 6.88 -8.11
CA THR A 122 -9.73 6.00 -6.92
C THR A 122 -8.32 5.47 -6.71
N ASN A 123 -7.66 5.01 -7.78
CA ASN A 123 -6.32 4.44 -7.72
C ASN A 123 -5.21 5.49 -7.59
N SER A 124 -5.50 6.77 -7.67
CA SER A 124 -4.51 7.86 -7.61
C SER A 124 -4.93 9.01 -6.70
N THR A 125 -5.59 10.03 -7.25
CA THR A 125 -5.83 11.33 -6.61
C THR A 125 -6.68 11.25 -5.34
N SER A 126 -7.60 10.28 -5.22
CA SER A 126 -8.38 10.11 -3.99
C SER A 126 -7.51 9.70 -2.79
N GLN A 127 -6.49 8.88 -3.00
CA GLN A 127 -5.53 8.51 -1.95
C GLN A 127 -4.68 9.71 -1.55
N LEU A 128 -4.23 10.49 -2.53
CA LEU A 128 -3.48 11.73 -2.31
C LEU A 128 -4.31 12.80 -1.61
N ARG A 129 -5.64 12.88 -1.89
CA ARG A 129 -6.57 13.78 -1.18
C ARG A 129 -6.57 13.49 0.33
N VAL A 130 -6.64 12.23 0.73
CA VAL A 130 -6.60 11.89 2.16
C VAL A 130 -5.25 12.24 2.77
N LEU A 131 -4.13 11.87 2.13
CA LEU A 131 -2.80 12.24 2.60
C LEU A 131 -2.64 13.76 2.74
N HIS A 132 -3.11 14.53 1.75
CA HIS A 132 -3.11 16.00 1.77
C HIS A 132 -3.90 16.55 2.96
N ALA A 133 -5.11 16.02 3.22
CA ALA A 133 -5.96 16.47 4.29
C ALA A 133 -5.36 16.20 5.69
N VAL A 134 -4.71 15.04 5.88
CA VAL A 134 -4.13 14.66 7.17
C VAL A 134 -2.66 15.08 7.32
N HIS A 135 -2.04 15.71 6.31
CA HIS A 135 -0.63 16.08 6.33
C HIS A 135 -0.25 16.93 7.54
N GLY A 136 -1.09 17.91 7.91
CA GLY A 136 -0.86 18.77 9.06
C GLY A 136 -0.92 18.06 10.42
N LEU A 137 -1.39 16.82 10.47
CA LEU A 137 -1.49 15.99 11.68
C LEU A 137 -0.29 15.06 11.86
N ARG A 138 0.72 15.10 11.00
CA ARG A 138 1.90 14.25 11.15
C ARG A 138 2.71 14.62 12.39
N ALA A 139 3.33 13.62 12.99
CA ALA A 139 4.23 13.84 14.10
C ALA A 139 5.46 14.67 13.64
N LEU A 140 5.72 15.78 14.32
CA LEU A 140 6.83 16.68 13.99
C LEU A 140 8.16 16.27 14.65
N SER A 141 8.16 15.22 15.44
CA SER A 141 9.33 14.75 16.20
C SER A 141 10.28 13.84 15.42
N GLY A 142 10.11 13.72 14.10
CA GLY A 142 10.93 12.83 13.28
C GLY A 142 10.49 12.78 11.83
N LEU A 143 11.04 11.83 11.09
CA LEU A 143 10.71 11.54 9.71
C LEU A 143 9.38 10.80 9.64
N SER A 144 8.33 11.44 9.12
CA SER A 144 7.06 10.76 8.86
C SER A 144 7.16 9.90 7.59
N LYS A 145 6.46 8.76 7.55
CA LYS A 145 6.59 7.78 6.48
C LYS A 145 5.26 7.57 5.76
N VAL A 146 5.32 7.49 4.45
CA VAL A 146 4.17 7.26 3.58
C VAL A 146 4.45 6.06 2.69
N LEU A 147 3.55 5.10 2.66
CA LEU A 147 3.65 3.93 1.82
C LEU A 147 2.39 3.76 0.98
N PHE A 148 2.59 3.62 -0.33
CA PHE A 148 1.56 3.24 -1.29
C PHE A 148 1.80 1.83 -1.83
N PHE A 149 0.78 1.27 -2.49
CA PHE A 149 0.90 0.04 -3.25
C PHE A 149 0.72 0.31 -4.74
N ALA A 150 1.73 -0.11 -5.51
CA ALA A 150 1.70 -0.18 -6.97
C ALA A 150 0.85 -1.38 -7.42
N GLY A 151 0.85 -1.64 -8.70
CA GLY A 151 0.10 -2.75 -9.27
C GLY A 151 0.69 -3.25 -10.57
N GLY A 152 0.05 -4.24 -11.17
CA GLY A 152 0.40 -4.74 -12.49
C GLY A 152 0.35 -3.67 -13.57
N GLY A 153 1.05 -3.90 -14.68
CA GLY A 153 1.07 -2.98 -15.83
C GLY A 153 1.97 -1.76 -15.69
N THR A 154 2.77 -1.68 -14.62
CA THR A 154 3.70 -0.57 -14.43
C THR A 154 5.01 -0.71 -15.20
N ASN A 155 5.40 -1.94 -15.55
CA ASN A 155 6.63 -2.26 -16.26
C ASN A 155 6.41 -2.87 -17.65
N GLY A 156 5.15 -3.02 -18.08
CA GLY A 156 4.79 -3.57 -19.38
C GLY A 156 3.27 -3.47 -19.61
N PRO A 157 2.78 -3.84 -20.80
CA PRO A 157 1.35 -3.82 -21.09
C PRO A 157 0.56 -4.71 -20.13
N PHE A 158 -0.63 -4.25 -19.77
CA PHE A 158 -1.62 -4.99 -18.99
C PHE A 158 -2.97 -4.72 -19.62
N ASP A 159 -3.31 -5.51 -20.62
CA ASP A 159 -4.44 -5.30 -21.47
C ASP A 159 -5.76 -5.32 -20.68
N ASN A 160 -6.68 -4.42 -21.04
CA ASN A 160 -8.00 -4.26 -20.44
C ASN A 160 -8.02 -3.64 -19.01
N TYR A 161 -6.88 -3.24 -18.47
CA TYR A 161 -6.76 -2.64 -17.12
C TYR A 161 -6.22 -1.21 -17.16
N SER A 162 -6.43 -0.48 -18.24
CA SER A 162 -5.80 0.83 -18.48
C SER A 162 -6.09 1.87 -17.39
N ALA A 163 -7.31 1.91 -16.82
CA ALA A 163 -7.66 2.80 -15.72
C ALA A 163 -6.82 2.53 -14.46
N TYR A 164 -6.75 1.26 -14.08
CA TYR A 164 -5.95 0.81 -12.95
C TYR A 164 -4.47 1.14 -13.13
N CYS A 165 -3.91 0.77 -14.29
CA CYS A 165 -2.50 1.01 -14.60
C CYS A 165 -2.15 2.50 -14.55
N LEU A 166 -2.97 3.36 -15.18
CA LEU A 166 -2.75 4.80 -15.17
C LEU A 166 -2.79 5.37 -13.75
N GLY A 167 -3.78 4.96 -12.94
CA GLY A 167 -3.87 5.40 -11.54
C GLY A 167 -2.63 4.98 -10.73
N LYS A 168 -2.14 3.75 -10.90
CA LYS A 168 -0.96 3.26 -10.18
C LYS A 168 0.34 3.91 -10.67
N LEU A 169 0.48 4.19 -11.97
CA LEU A 169 1.61 4.96 -12.51
C LEU A 169 1.63 6.40 -11.97
N ALA A 170 0.46 7.04 -11.82
CA ALA A 170 0.36 8.37 -11.20
C ALA A 170 0.87 8.34 -9.75
N LEU A 171 0.53 7.32 -8.94
CA LEU A 171 1.06 7.15 -7.58
C LEU A 171 2.58 6.92 -7.56
N ILE A 172 3.12 6.12 -8.50
CA ILE A 172 4.57 5.89 -8.59
C ILE A 172 5.28 7.23 -8.82
N LYS A 173 4.77 8.06 -9.74
CA LYS A 173 5.38 9.38 -9.97
C LYS A 173 5.20 10.32 -8.79
N MET A 174 4.01 10.35 -8.17
CA MET A 174 3.77 11.18 -6.99
C MET A 174 4.61 10.77 -5.79
N THR A 175 4.93 9.48 -5.63
CA THR A 175 5.88 9.00 -4.61
C THR A 175 7.24 9.70 -4.72
N GLU A 176 7.79 9.78 -5.93
CA GLU A 176 9.05 10.48 -6.18
C GLU A 176 8.95 11.98 -5.94
N LEU A 177 7.87 12.62 -6.41
CA LEU A 177 7.67 14.06 -6.26
C LEU A 177 7.52 14.47 -4.80
N LEU A 178 6.68 13.78 -4.03
CA LEU A 178 6.46 14.07 -2.61
C LEU A 178 7.72 13.85 -1.79
N ASP A 179 8.47 12.78 -2.04
CA ASP A 179 9.73 12.54 -1.34
C ASP A 179 10.76 13.64 -1.64
N ASN A 180 10.78 14.16 -2.86
CA ASN A 180 11.70 15.22 -3.25
C ASN A 180 11.28 16.60 -2.70
N GLU A 181 9.98 16.90 -2.68
CA GLU A 181 9.44 18.19 -2.24
C GLU A 181 9.47 18.35 -0.71
N TYR A 182 9.35 17.26 0.04
CA TYR A 182 9.22 17.26 1.50
C TYR A 182 10.36 16.47 2.16
N PRO A 183 11.46 17.13 2.58
CA PRO A 183 12.61 16.45 3.21
C PRO A 183 12.28 15.74 4.53
N ASP A 184 11.20 16.12 5.19
CA ASP A 184 10.65 15.54 6.42
C ASP A 184 9.65 14.41 6.21
N LEU A 185 9.44 14.00 4.94
CA LEU A 185 8.71 12.80 4.56
C LEU A 185 9.65 11.77 3.91
N GLN A 186 9.39 10.51 4.19
CA GLN A 186 9.89 9.37 3.43
C GLN A 186 8.71 8.75 2.70
N VAL A 187 8.68 8.83 1.39
CA VAL A 187 7.56 8.31 0.60
C VAL A 187 8.06 7.15 -0.26
N SER A 188 7.42 5.99 -0.16
CA SER A 188 7.79 4.79 -0.90
C SER A 188 6.55 4.11 -1.47
N ILE A 189 6.72 3.28 -2.50
CA ILE A 189 5.64 2.49 -3.09
C ILE A 189 6.13 1.07 -3.39
N ILE A 190 5.28 0.06 -3.15
CA ILE A 190 5.61 -1.35 -3.30
C ILE A 190 4.64 -2.03 -4.28
N GLY A 191 5.17 -2.70 -5.29
CA GLY A 191 4.46 -3.67 -6.10
C GLY A 191 4.53 -5.05 -5.45
N THR A 192 3.39 -5.56 -4.99
CA THR A 192 3.33 -6.81 -4.24
C THR A 192 3.44 -8.07 -5.09
N GLY A 193 3.34 -7.93 -6.42
CA GLY A 193 3.11 -9.10 -7.28
C GLY A 193 1.73 -9.71 -7.02
N TRP A 194 1.58 -10.99 -7.34
CA TRP A 194 0.36 -11.74 -7.08
C TRP A 194 0.23 -12.06 -5.58
N VAL A 195 -0.87 -11.61 -4.98
CA VAL A 195 -1.25 -11.93 -3.59
C VAL A 195 -2.68 -12.47 -3.63
N ASN A 196 -2.94 -13.61 -3.03
CA ASN A 196 -4.29 -14.19 -3.01
C ASN A 196 -5.22 -13.32 -2.17
N THR A 197 -5.93 -12.42 -2.83
CA THR A 197 -6.83 -11.43 -2.23
C THR A 197 -8.10 -11.28 -3.06
N LYS A 198 -9.14 -10.79 -2.42
CA LYS A 198 -10.46 -10.58 -3.06
C LYS A 198 -10.45 -9.60 -4.25
N ILE A 199 -9.38 -8.83 -4.47
CA ILE A 199 -9.28 -7.93 -5.63
C ILE A 199 -9.36 -8.73 -6.94
N HIS A 200 -8.85 -9.96 -6.97
CA HIS A 200 -8.90 -10.84 -8.14
C HIS A 200 -10.31 -11.29 -8.52
N LEU A 201 -11.27 -11.19 -7.58
CA LEU A 201 -12.68 -11.48 -7.87
C LEU A 201 -13.26 -10.51 -8.91
N GLN A 202 -12.71 -9.29 -9.02
CA GLN A 202 -13.11 -8.32 -10.06
C GLN A 202 -12.72 -8.84 -11.45
N THR A 203 -11.51 -9.39 -11.61
CA THR A 203 -11.08 -10.02 -12.86
C THR A 203 -11.97 -11.23 -13.21
N LEU A 204 -12.29 -12.07 -12.23
CA LEU A 204 -13.18 -13.21 -12.46
C LEU A 204 -14.62 -12.78 -12.82
N ALA A 205 -15.12 -11.70 -12.20
CA ALA A 205 -16.43 -11.13 -12.50
C ALA A 205 -16.51 -10.49 -13.90
N ALA A 206 -15.40 -9.95 -14.41
CA ALA A 206 -15.31 -9.36 -15.73
C ALA A 206 -15.39 -10.41 -16.88
N GLY A 207 -15.12 -11.69 -16.58
CA GLY A 207 -15.22 -12.77 -17.57
C GLY A 207 -14.35 -12.50 -18.80
N ASP A 208 -14.96 -12.60 -19.97
CA ASP A 208 -14.27 -12.43 -21.28
C ASP A 208 -13.63 -11.03 -21.45
N SER A 209 -14.17 -10.00 -20.81
CA SER A 209 -13.58 -8.65 -20.82
C SER A 209 -12.19 -8.60 -20.20
N ALA A 210 -11.84 -9.54 -19.32
CA ALA A 210 -10.50 -9.63 -18.75
C ALA A 210 -9.47 -10.23 -19.72
N GLY A 211 -9.93 -10.78 -20.87
CA GLY A 211 -9.06 -11.43 -21.84
C GLY A 211 -8.21 -12.54 -21.25
N PRO A 212 -6.93 -12.67 -21.63
CA PRO A 212 -6.04 -13.72 -21.11
C PRO A 212 -5.86 -13.70 -19.59
N ASN A 213 -6.11 -12.56 -18.97
CA ASN A 213 -5.97 -12.42 -17.51
C ASN A 213 -7.06 -13.19 -16.74
N PHE A 214 -8.21 -13.48 -17.36
CA PHE A 214 -9.26 -14.29 -16.73
C PHE A 214 -8.75 -15.69 -16.38
N ASP A 215 -8.20 -16.40 -17.36
CA ASP A 215 -7.71 -17.77 -17.15
C ASP A 215 -6.53 -17.82 -16.18
N THR A 216 -5.59 -16.86 -16.32
CA THR A 216 -4.45 -16.72 -15.41
C THR A 216 -4.92 -16.50 -13.96
N THR A 217 -5.90 -15.61 -13.77
CA THR A 217 -6.47 -15.31 -12.43
C THR A 217 -7.21 -16.52 -11.88
N ARG A 218 -8.03 -17.19 -12.72
CA ARG A 218 -8.75 -18.38 -12.32
C ARG A 218 -7.80 -19.48 -11.85
N GLN A 219 -6.73 -19.74 -12.61
CA GLN A 219 -5.72 -20.73 -12.25
C GLN A 219 -5.03 -20.37 -10.94
N PHE A 220 -4.64 -19.10 -10.77
CA PHE A 220 -4.01 -18.61 -9.56
C PHE A 220 -4.91 -18.77 -8.33
N MET A 221 -6.17 -18.36 -8.43
CA MET A 221 -7.12 -18.40 -7.31
C MET A 221 -7.58 -19.82 -6.95
N SER A 222 -7.55 -20.77 -7.89
CA SER A 222 -7.93 -22.17 -7.68
C SER A 222 -6.76 -23.08 -7.29
N SER A 223 -5.53 -22.58 -7.33
CA SER A 223 -4.35 -23.38 -6.98
C SER A 223 -4.38 -23.78 -5.51
N SER A 224 -4.19 -25.07 -5.24
CA SER A 224 -3.98 -25.58 -3.88
C SER A 224 -2.61 -25.23 -3.32
N GLU A 225 -1.67 -24.87 -4.19
CA GLU A 225 -0.32 -24.42 -3.83
C GLU A 225 -0.28 -22.89 -3.90
N PRO A 226 0.14 -22.18 -2.83
CA PRO A 226 0.25 -20.72 -2.86
C PRO A 226 1.40 -20.31 -3.80
N THR A 227 1.03 -19.92 -5.04
CA THR A 227 2.02 -19.53 -6.08
C THR A 227 2.39 -18.06 -6.03
N GLY A 228 1.72 -17.25 -5.21
CA GLY A 228 1.97 -15.81 -5.03
C GLY A 228 2.64 -15.47 -3.69
N SER A 229 2.77 -14.18 -3.45
CA SER A 229 3.30 -13.66 -2.18
C SER A 229 2.26 -13.82 -1.06
N SER A 230 2.70 -14.20 0.13
CA SER A 230 1.85 -14.22 1.31
C SER A 230 1.64 -12.80 1.87
N LEU A 231 0.56 -12.60 2.64
CA LEU A 231 0.33 -11.33 3.35
C LEU A 231 1.44 -11.04 4.38
N GLU A 232 2.03 -12.10 4.96
CA GLU A 232 3.19 -11.98 5.84
C GLU A 232 4.40 -11.41 5.10
N THR A 233 4.72 -11.94 3.91
CA THR A 233 5.80 -11.41 3.07
C THR A 233 5.55 -9.95 2.65
N VAL A 234 4.29 -9.57 2.41
CA VAL A 234 3.92 -8.18 2.16
C VAL A 234 4.24 -7.31 3.37
N ALA A 235 3.87 -7.75 4.59
CA ALA A 235 4.15 -7.00 5.81
C ALA A 235 5.66 -6.88 6.08
N GLU A 236 6.44 -7.95 5.89
CA GLU A 236 7.90 -7.89 5.99
C GLU A 236 8.54 -6.85 5.05
N CYS A 237 8.06 -6.78 3.80
CA CYS A 237 8.55 -5.80 2.83
C CYS A 237 8.13 -4.37 3.21
N VAL A 238 6.92 -4.19 3.77
CA VAL A 238 6.47 -2.91 4.32
C VAL A 238 7.36 -2.50 5.49
N ASP A 239 7.64 -3.41 6.44
CA ASP A 239 8.53 -3.15 7.58
C ASP A 239 9.94 -2.78 7.11
N TRP A 240 10.47 -3.47 6.09
CA TRP A 240 11.74 -3.10 5.49
C TRP A 240 11.71 -1.68 4.92
N CYS A 241 10.71 -1.32 4.11
CA CYS A 241 10.59 0.04 3.57
C CYS A 241 10.46 1.10 4.67
N LEU A 242 9.75 0.78 5.76
CA LEU A 242 9.55 1.71 6.86
C LEU A 242 10.77 1.82 7.78
N SER A 243 11.63 0.79 7.85
CA SER A 243 12.84 0.80 8.69
C SER A 243 14.09 1.31 7.97
N ALA A 244 14.16 1.12 6.64
CA ALA A 244 15.30 1.54 5.84
C ALA A 244 15.47 3.06 5.82
N PRO A 245 16.71 3.56 5.65
CA PRO A 245 16.96 5.00 5.59
C PRO A 245 16.32 5.63 4.35
N ARG A 246 15.79 6.85 4.49
CA ARG A 246 15.17 7.61 3.40
C ARG A 246 16.05 7.70 2.15
N SER A 247 17.36 7.85 2.30
CA SER A 247 18.32 7.89 1.18
C SER A 247 18.31 6.61 0.33
N ALA A 248 17.91 5.47 0.92
CA ALA A 248 17.79 4.19 0.21
C ALA A 248 16.39 3.99 -0.39
N VAL A 249 15.32 4.36 0.31
CA VAL A 249 13.96 3.96 -0.10
C VAL A 249 13.07 5.12 -0.56
N GLY A 250 13.44 6.36 -0.26
CA GLY A 250 12.63 7.52 -0.59
C GLY A 250 12.47 7.73 -2.09
N GLY A 251 11.24 8.00 -2.51
CA GLY A 251 10.86 8.28 -3.89
C GLY A 251 10.92 7.08 -4.84
N ARG A 252 10.95 5.84 -4.35
CA ARG A 252 11.18 4.63 -5.15
C ARG A 252 10.02 3.68 -5.17
N ASN A 253 9.92 2.94 -6.29
CA ASN A 253 8.95 1.86 -6.53
C ASN A 253 9.68 0.52 -6.45
N PHE A 254 9.41 -0.25 -5.40
CA PHE A 254 10.00 -1.56 -5.20
C PHE A 254 9.07 -2.69 -5.63
N SER A 255 9.66 -3.78 -6.11
CA SER A 255 8.97 -5.03 -6.34
C SER A 255 9.27 -6.01 -5.21
N LEU A 256 8.23 -6.43 -4.49
CA LEU A 256 8.35 -7.45 -3.47
C LEU A 256 8.94 -8.77 -4.03
N VAL A 257 8.63 -9.09 -5.28
CA VAL A 257 9.00 -10.37 -5.91
C VAL A 257 10.37 -10.33 -6.58
N HIS A 258 10.74 -9.19 -7.20
CA HIS A 258 11.91 -9.13 -8.08
C HIS A 258 13.11 -8.43 -7.46
N ASP A 259 12.91 -7.61 -6.41
CA ASP A 259 13.99 -6.83 -5.82
C ASP A 259 14.65 -7.56 -4.65
N LYS A 260 15.90 -7.22 -4.41
CA LYS A 260 16.75 -7.90 -3.41
C LYS A 260 16.61 -7.32 -2.00
N TRP A 261 15.43 -6.84 -1.64
CA TRP A 261 15.20 -6.07 -0.40
C TRP A 261 15.55 -6.85 0.90
N ARG A 262 15.61 -8.19 0.85
CA ARG A 262 16.10 -9.01 1.97
C ARG A 262 17.63 -9.06 2.10
N GLN A 263 18.36 -8.54 1.13
CA GLN A 263 19.82 -8.54 1.13
C GLN A 263 20.35 -7.25 1.76
N PRO A 264 21.20 -7.29 2.81
CA PRO A 264 21.72 -6.09 3.45
C PRO A 264 22.46 -5.13 2.49
N GLN A 265 23.18 -5.68 1.52
CA GLN A 265 23.93 -4.92 0.50
C GLN A 265 23.02 -4.08 -0.41
N PHE A 266 21.74 -4.43 -0.51
CA PHE A 266 20.79 -3.71 -1.33
C PHE A 266 20.60 -2.25 -0.90
N ILE A 267 20.69 -1.96 0.40
CA ILE A 267 20.65 -0.59 0.93
C ILE A 267 21.81 0.25 0.37
N GLU A 268 23.02 -0.29 0.34
CA GLU A 268 24.20 0.39 -0.19
C GLU A 268 24.11 0.59 -1.71
N GLU A 269 23.60 -0.41 -2.44
CA GLU A 269 23.33 -0.32 -3.88
C GLU A 269 22.34 0.82 -4.18
N LEU A 270 21.26 0.95 -3.39
CA LEU A 270 20.26 1.98 -3.55
C LEU A 270 20.82 3.38 -3.27
N ILE A 271 21.61 3.54 -2.21
CA ILE A 271 22.24 4.83 -1.88
C ILE A 271 23.21 5.26 -2.97
N SER A 272 24.00 4.32 -3.51
CA SER A 272 24.96 4.60 -4.58
C SER A 272 24.30 4.92 -5.93
N ASN A 273 23.04 4.51 -6.13
CA ASN A 273 22.29 4.70 -7.37
C ASN A 273 20.98 5.49 -7.15
N PRO A 274 21.02 6.81 -6.97
CA PRO A 274 19.84 7.59 -6.57
C PRO A 274 18.70 7.61 -7.60
N ASN A 275 18.97 7.23 -8.85
CA ASN A 275 17.97 7.15 -9.92
C ASN A 275 17.35 5.76 -10.13
N SER A 276 17.89 4.71 -9.49
CA SER A 276 17.33 3.38 -9.60
C SER A 276 15.94 3.28 -8.97
N TYR A 277 15.11 2.38 -9.49
CA TYR A 277 13.75 2.13 -8.99
C TYR A 277 12.81 3.35 -9.08
N LYS A 278 13.05 4.23 -10.05
CA LYS A 278 12.26 5.42 -10.38
C LYS A 278 11.88 5.39 -11.85
N LEU A 279 10.83 6.13 -12.23
CA LEU A 279 10.49 6.25 -13.64
C LEU A 279 11.57 7.07 -14.36
N ARG A 280 12.33 6.42 -15.21
CA ARG A 280 13.41 7.01 -16.00
C ARG A 280 13.33 6.58 -17.46
N ARG A 281 13.77 7.46 -18.36
CA ARG A 281 14.00 7.11 -19.75
C ARG A 281 15.33 6.33 -19.83
N PHE A 282 15.35 5.20 -20.53
CA PHE A 282 16.59 4.57 -20.93
C PHE A 282 17.17 5.36 -22.12
N GLU A 283 18.45 5.71 -22.03
CA GLU A 283 19.24 6.26 -23.13
C GLU A 283 20.01 5.17 -23.82
#